data_f9a70f084a87aa4bb1cf3864c4f6f061
#
_entry.id   f9a70f084a87aa4bb1cf3864c4f6f061
#
_cell.length_a   1.000
_cell.length_b   1.000
_cell.length_c   1.000
_cell.angle_alpha   90.00
_cell.angle_beta   90.00
_cell.angle_gamma   90.00
#
_symmetry.space_group_name_H-M   'P 1'
#
loop_
_entity.id
_entity.type
_entity.pdbx_description
1 polymer ?
#
loop_
_entity_poly.entity_id
_entity_poly.type
_entity_poly.pdbx_seq_one_letter_code
_entity_poly.pdbx_strand_id
1 'polypeptide(L)'
;MTAEPRPWGDEHVWDSRAELLQNSLERYFGAPGEQLLNNWHPCEPGDNETFNFWWLAHVLDVRIDAYLRTGEESRIEQARLVYENIRRRNHGSLFNDYFDDMLWLALAVLRLADATGDAALAAQAVRIWEHVHTHGWNDHEGGGIAWRVQQPAYKNTPANGPFVILSARLHERTGEPRFLTAATRTMEWLEKTLVRTDGFVEDGVNRLGDHAIDSQWRFTYNQGLYIGACVELAQAGDDTQLAKASRTAHAAIAELATDGVFTGEGGGGDEGLFKGVFYRYAGQLVRAGGEPELREFLLAGTSRLWESGFQDDSLLAADDWRRPAQGKIAYSTQLSAIMATEVCAALSKEPISS
;
A
#
# COMPACT_ATOMS: atom_id res chain seq x y z
N MET A 1 -14.63 34.64 13.09
CA MET A 1 -15.36 33.42 12.85
C MET A 1 -14.47 32.31 13.41
N THR A 2 -14.83 31.74 14.55
CA THR A 2 -14.16 30.53 15.09
C THR A 2 -14.59 29.36 14.23
N ALA A 3 -13.64 28.70 13.59
CA ALA A 3 -13.93 27.48 12.84
C ALA A 3 -14.61 26.47 13.80
N GLU A 4 -15.70 25.84 13.36
CA GLU A 4 -16.31 24.76 14.13
C GLU A 4 -15.27 23.65 14.36
N PRO A 5 -15.22 23.04 15.55
CA PRO A 5 -14.28 21.97 15.82
C PRO A 5 -14.53 20.82 14.83
N ARG A 6 -13.49 20.38 14.14
CA ARG A 6 -13.57 19.25 13.21
C ARG A 6 -13.94 17.98 14.00
N PRO A 7 -14.94 17.23 13.57
CA PRO A 7 -15.41 16.05 14.32
C PRO A 7 -14.33 14.97 14.52
N TRP A 8 -13.28 14.98 13.69
CA TRP A 8 -12.21 13.97 13.67
C TRP A 8 -10.89 14.45 14.28
N GLY A 9 -10.84 15.62 14.89
CA GLY A 9 -9.64 16.26 15.41
C GLY A 9 -8.97 17.19 14.40
N ASP A 10 -8.05 18.01 14.93
CA ASP A 10 -7.25 18.93 14.14
C ASP A 10 -5.92 18.30 13.68
N GLU A 11 -5.12 19.08 12.95
CA GLU A 11 -3.80 18.69 12.44
C GLU A 11 -2.88 18.17 13.55
N HIS A 12 -2.84 18.84 14.71
CA HIS A 12 -1.97 18.46 15.82
C HIS A 12 -2.33 17.09 16.42
N VAL A 13 -3.60 16.74 16.43
CA VAL A 13 -4.08 15.43 16.89
C VAL A 13 -3.57 14.33 15.96
N TRP A 14 -3.69 14.51 14.65
CA TRP A 14 -3.26 13.51 13.68
C TRP A 14 -1.75 13.37 13.62
N ASP A 15 -0.97 14.46 13.70
CA ASP A 15 0.48 14.41 13.76
C ASP A 15 0.96 13.65 15.00
N SER A 16 0.36 13.89 16.17
CA SER A 16 0.70 13.19 17.41
C SER A 16 0.36 11.70 17.34
N ARG A 17 -0.79 11.36 16.75
CA ARG A 17 -1.23 9.98 16.52
C ARG A 17 -0.28 9.26 15.57
N ALA A 18 0.11 9.88 14.46
CA ALA A 18 1.05 9.31 13.49
C ALA A 18 2.40 9.03 14.14
N GLU A 19 2.92 9.96 14.94
CA GLU A 19 4.18 9.77 15.66
C GLU A 19 4.12 8.59 16.65
N LEU A 20 3.03 8.48 17.40
CA LEU A 20 2.84 7.38 18.33
C LEU A 20 2.79 6.02 17.59
N LEU A 21 2.10 5.96 16.46
CA LEU A 21 2.03 4.73 15.67
C LEU A 21 3.34 4.38 14.97
N GLN A 22 4.11 5.37 14.51
CA GLN A 22 5.44 5.11 13.98
C GLN A 22 6.34 4.41 15.01
N ASN A 23 6.25 4.80 16.28
CA ASN A 23 7.05 4.21 17.37
C ASN A 23 6.48 2.86 17.86
N SER A 24 5.26 2.53 17.50
CA SER A 24 4.62 1.27 17.89
C SER A 24 5.25 0.03 17.25
N LEU A 25 5.91 0.18 16.07
CA LEU A 25 6.60 -0.93 15.43
C LEU A 25 7.73 -1.47 16.31
N GLU A 26 8.57 -0.59 16.84
CA GLU A 26 9.64 -1.00 17.75
C GLU A 26 9.09 -1.46 19.09
N ARG A 27 8.06 -0.80 19.59
CA ARG A 27 7.45 -1.13 20.90
C ARG A 27 6.89 -2.55 20.95
N TYR A 28 6.17 -2.95 19.91
CA TYR A 28 5.49 -4.23 19.87
C TYR A 28 6.24 -5.32 19.12
N PHE A 29 6.95 -4.93 18.06
CA PHE A 29 7.53 -5.90 17.13
C PHE A 29 9.06 -5.84 17.06
N GLY A 30 9.72 -4.89 17.73
CA GLY A 30 11.18 -4.77 17.69
C GLY A 30 11.88 -6.08 18.03
N ALA A 31 12.82 -6.50 17.16
CA ALA A 31 13.61 -7.69 17.31
C ALA A 31 15.11 -7.40 17.17
N PRO A 32 15.99 -8.13 17.88
CA PRO A 32 17.43 -7.91 17.81
C PRO A 32 18.02 -8.40 16.48
N GLY A 33 19.16 -7.80 16.08
CA GLY A 33 19.96 -8.23 14.95
C GLY A 33 19.26 -8.10 13.59
N GLU A 34 19.47 -9.08 12.73
CA GLU A 34 18.97 -9.05 11.36
C GLU A 34 17.46 -9.27 11.23
N GLN A 35 16.79 -9.76 12.28
CA GLN A 35 15.33 -9.92 12.24
C GLN A 35 14.62 -8.57 12.17
N LEU A 36 15.14 -7.53 12.79
CA LEU A 36 14.66 -6.16 12.83
C LEU A 36 13.26 -6.05 13.49
N LEU A 37 12.28 -6.78 12.99
CA LEU A 37 10.91 -6.86 13.53
C LEU A 37 10.48 -8.31 13.65
N ASN A 38 9.89 -8.68 14.78
CA ASN A 38 9.16 -9.94 14.91
C ASN A 38 7.91 -9.90 14.04
N ASN A 39 7.64 -10.99 13.34
CA ASN A 39 6.46 -11.05 12.47
C ASN A 39 5.15 -10.91 13.23
N TRP A 40 5.14 -11.31 14.53
CA TRP A 40 3.96 -11.32 15.38
C TRP A 40 4.21 -10.74 16.76
N HIS A 41 3.16 -10.20 17.37
CA HIS A 41 3.14 -9.79 18.78
C HIS A 41 1.92 -10.42 19.50
N PRO A 42 2.09 -11.12 20.66
CA PRO A 42 3.39 -11.55 21.19
C PRO A 42 4.11 -12.53 20.26
N CYS A 43 5.45 -12.51 20.28
CA CYS A 43 6.26 -13.38 19.45
C CYS A 43 6.52 -14.72 20.14
N GLU A 44 6.33 -15.81 19.41
CA GLU A 44 6.56 -17.18 19.86
C GLU A 44 7.64 -17.87 19.01
N PRO A 45 8.24 -18.99 19.49
CA PRO A 45 9.17 -19.76 18.69
C PRO A 45 8.57 -20.18 17.34
N GLY A 46 9.32 -19.97 16.25
CA GLY A 46 8.87 -20.29 14.89
C GLY A 46 8.20 -19.14 14.13
N ASP A 47 7.75 -18.09 14.81
CA ASP A 47 7.04 -16.98 14.18
C ASP A 47 7.86 -16.20 13.14
N ASN A 48 9.18 -16.21 13.26
CA ASN A 48 10.11 -15.48 12.42
C ASN A 48 10.76 -16.35 11.32
N GLU A 49 10.26 -17.57 11.08
CA GLU A 49 10.79 -18.43 10.02
C GLU A 49 10.51 -17.88 8.62
N THR A 50 9.39 -17.18 8.44
CA THR A 50 9.05 -16.55 7.17
C THR A 50 9.74 -15.18 7.05
N PHE A 51 10.46 -14.98 5.94
CA PHE A 51 10.99 -13.68 5.56
C PHE A 51 9.93 -12.90 4.77
N ASN A 52 9.20 -12.01 5.46
CA ASN A 52 8.14 -11.21 4.87
C ASN A 52 8.72 -10.01 4.10
N PHE A 53 9.19 -10.27 2.87
CA PHE A 53 9.90 -9.31 2.02
C PHE A 53 9.04 -8.05 1.75
N TRP A 54 7.79 -8.23 1.32
CA TRP A 54 6.92 -7.12 0.98
C TRP A 54 6.39 -6.36 2.20
N TRP A 55 6.22 -7.00 3.39
CA TRP A 55 5.90 -6.27 4.61
C TRP A 55 7.02 -5.31 4.98
N LEU A 56 8.29 -5.74 4.86
CA LEU A 56 9.44 -4.86 5.10
C LEU A 56 9.54 -3.74 4.07
N ALA A 57 9.16 -3.97 2.81
CA ALA A 57 9.04 -2.90 1.82
C ALA A 57 8.05 -1.82 2.28
N HIS A 58 6.95 -2.19 2.92
CA HIS A 58 6.00 -1.24 3.51
C HIS A 58 6.51 -0.60 4.81
N VAL A 59 7.35 -1.28 5.60
CA VAL A 59 8.06 -0.61 6.73
C VAL A 59 8.94 0.52 6.21
N LEU A 60 9.72 0.26 5.15
CA LEU A 60 10.52 1.29 4.49
C LEU A 60 9.63 2.46 4.05
N ASP A 61 8.51 2.16 3.42
CA ASP A 61 7.57 3.14 2.86
C ASP A 61 6.92 4.03 3.93
N VAL A 62 6.51 3.47 5.09
CA VAL A 62 5.93 4.28 6.18
C VAL A 62 6.97 5.14 6.90
N ARG A 63 8.26 4.76 6.89
CA ARG A 63 9.32 5.64 7.42
C ARG A 63 9.52 6.87 6.53
N ILE A 64 9.32 6.72 5.22
CA ILE A 64 9.31 7.86 4.30
C ILE A 64 8.09 8.75 4.56
N ASP A 65 6.91 8.19 4.85
CA ASP A 65 5.74 8.98 5.24
C ASP A 65 6.05 9.85 6.46
N ALA A 66 6.65 9.26 7.50
CA ALA A 66 7.06 10.00 8.69
C ALA A 66 8.07 11.13 8.38
N TYR A 67 9.05 10.87 7.51
CA TYR A 67 9.98 11.90 7.05
C TYR A 67 9.25 13.05 6.34
N LEU A 68 8.37 12.74 5.41
CA LEU A 68 7.61 13.75 4.66
C LEU A 68 6.69 14.58 5.58
N ARG A 69 6.23 14.02 6.69
CA ARG A 69 5.43 14.73 7.69
C ARG A 69 6.26 15.61 8.61
N THR A 70 7.45 15.13 9.06
CA THR A 70 8.22 15.75 10.15
C THR A 70 9.48 16.48 9.68
N GLY A 71 10.06 16.10 8.55
CA GLY A 71 11.38 16.53 8.11
C GLY A 71 12.54 15.93 8.91
N GLU A 72 12.30 14.94 9.77
CA GLU A 72 13.34 14.34 10.62
C GLU A 72 14.21 13.35 9.85
N GLU A 73 15.50 13.67 9.68
CA GLU A 73 16.48 12.82 8.98
C GLU A 73 16.60 11.40 9.56
N SER A 74 16.37 11.24 10.85
CA SER A 74 16.36 9.93 11.51
C SER A 74 15.37 8.94 10.88
N ARG A 75 14.28 9.42 10.29
CA ARG A 75 13.29 8.60 9.57
C ARG A 75 13.85 8.06 8.25
N ILE A 76 14.64 8.87 7.55
CA ILE A 76 15.37 8.42 6.35
C ILE A 76 16.46 7.40 6.71
N GLU A 77 17.15 7.58 7.81
CA GLU A 77 18.13 6.61 8.30
C GLU A 77 17.46 5.26 8.62
N GLN A 78 16.30 5.28 9.26
CA GLN A 78 15.48 4.09 9.50
C GLN A 78 15.03 3.43 8.17
N ALA A 79 14.57 4.21 7.20
CA ALA A 79 14.21 3.70 5.89
C ALA A 79 15.39 3.02 5.17
N ARG A 80 16.57 3.64 5.18
CA ARG A 80 17.80 3.06 4.62
C ARG A 80 18.21 1.77 5.33
N LEU A 81 18.08 1.72 6.65
CA LEU A 81 18.37 0.52 7.44
C LEU A 81 17.45 -0.65 7.03
N VAL A 82 16.16 -0.39 6.81
CA VAL A 82 15.21 -1.41 6.32
C VAL A 82 15.58 -1.87 4.91
N TYR A 83 15.91 -0.95 4.01
CA TYR A 83 16.35 -1.28 2.65
C TYR A 83 17.57 -2.21 2.65
N GLU A 84 18.61 -1.88 3.42
CA GLU A 84 19.82 -2.70 3.53
C GLU A 84 19.53 -4.04 4.23
N ASN A 85 18.58 -4.07 5.18
CA ASN A 85 18.15 -5.30 5.83
C ASN A 85 17.49 -6.25 4.81
N ILE A 86 16.56 -5.76 3.97
CA ILE A 86 15.92 -6.54 2.91
C ILE A 86 16.99 -7.14 1.99
N ARG A 87 17.93 -6.31 1.51
CA ARG A 87 19.01 -6.79 0.62
C ARG A 87 19.84 -7.88 1.28
N ARG A 88 20.28 -7.67 2.51
CA ARG A 88 21.12 -8.63 3.24
C ARG A 88 20.43 -9.96 3.45
N ARG A 89 19.18 -9.93 3.94
CA ARG A 89 18.38 -11.15 4.16
C ARG A 89 18.01 -11.86 2.86
N ASN A 90 17.96 -11.14 1.75
CA ASN A 90 17.76 -11.69 0.41
C ASN A 90 19.08 -11.92 -0.34
N HIS A 91 20.14 -12.31 0.38
CA HIS A 91 21.45 -12.70 -0.19
C HIS A 91 22.09 -11.64 -1.11
N GLY A 92 21.85 -10.36 -0.84
CA GLY A 92 22.35 -9.23 -1.65
C GLY A 92 21.51 -8.92 -2.89
N SER A 93 20.46 -9.70 -3.17
CA SER A 93 19.56 -9.53 -4.32
C SER A 93 18.40 -8.60 -3.98
N LEU A 94 17.91 -7.87 -5.01
CA LEU A 94 16.61 -7.17 -4.99
C LEU A 94 15.49 -8.01 -5.63
N PHE A 95 15.84 -9.18 -6.15
CA PHE A 95 14.92 -10.06 -6.87
C PHE A 95 14.60 -11.29 -6.03
N ASN A 96 13.36 -11.72 -6.09
CA ASN A 96 12.86 -12.96 -5.52
C ASN A 96 11.93 -13.67 -6.52
N ASP A 97 11.19 -14.67 -6.08
CA ASP A 97 10.32 -15.43 -6.97
C ASP A 97 8.97 -14.74 -7.25
N TYR A 98 8.62 -13.66 -6.52
CA TYR A 98 7.34 -13.00 -6.57
C TYR A 98 7.47 -11.61 -7.22
N PHE A 99 6.77 -11.40 -8.34
CA PHE A 99 6.87 -10.14 -9.07
C PHE A 99 6.21 -8.98 -8.34
N ASP A 100 5.14 -9.22 -7.60
CA ASP A 100 4.49 -8.23 -6.74
C ASP A 100 5.39 -7.78 -5.59
N ASP A 101 6.07 -8.71 -4.89
CA ASP A 101 7.05 -8.40 -3.83
C ASP A 101 8.12 -7.42 -4.32
N MET A 102 8.70 -7.73 -5.49
CA MET A 102 9.72 -6.87 -6.11
C MET A 102 9.17 -5.49 -6.45
N LEU A 103 7.93 -5.40 -6.91
CA LEU A 103 7.28 -4.12 -7.25
C LEU A 103 6.98 -3.28 -6.01
N TRP A 104 6.56 -3.89 -4.89
CA TRP A 104 6.40 -3.19 -3.62
C TRP A 104 7.72 -2.56 -3.16
N LEU A 105 8.81 -3.32 -3.25
CA LEU A 105 10.14 -2.80 -2.92
C LEU A 105 10.53 -1.67 -3.87
N ALA A 106 10.31 -1.81 -5.18
CA ALA A 106 10.68 -0.79 -6.16
C ALA A 106 9.94 0.54 -5.94
N LEU A 107 8.65 0.48 -5.59
CA LEU A 107 7.85 1.66 -5.25
C LEU A 107 8.41 2.39 -4.02
N ALA A 108 8.75 1.66 -2.97
CA ALA A 108 9.32 2.24 -1.76
C ALA A 108 10.74 2.80 -2.00
N VAL A 109 11.57 2.09 -2.78
CA VAL A 109 12.93 2.54 -3.15
C VAL A 109 12.89 3.79 -4.02
N LEU A 110 11.93 3.88 -4.97
CA LEU A 110 11.77 5.09 -5.78
C LEU A 110 11.39 6.29 -4.91
N ARG A 111 10.45 6.11 -3.95
CA ARG A 111 10.10 7.16 -2.98
C ARG A 111 11.28 7.57 -2.10
N LEU A 112 12.11 6.60 -1.68
CA LEU A 112 13.33 6.91 -0.92
C LEU A 112 14.33 7.71 -1.78
N ALA A 113 14.45 7.37 -3.07
CA ALA A 113 15.27 8.13 -4.00
C ALA A 113 14.76 9.57 -4.18
N ASP A 114 13.45 9.77 -4.25
CA ASP A 114 12.85 11.11 -4.36
C ASP A 114 13.04 11.93 -3.09
N ALA A 115 12.85 11.32 -1.92
CA ALA A 115 13.04 11.98 -0.63
C ALA A 115 14.50 12.40 -0.36
N THR A 116 15.47 11.67 -0.93
CA THR A 116 16.90 11.87 -0.64
C THR A 116 17.69 12.48 -1.80
N GLY A 117 17.11 12.54 -3.01
CA GLY A 117 17.85 12.91 -4.22
C GLY A 117 18.86 11.85 -4.69
N ASP A 118 18.79 10.62 -4.18
CA ASP A 118 19.75 9.55 -4.46
C ASP A 118 19.47 8.86 -5.80
N ALA A 119 20.24 9.22 -6.82
CA ALA A 119 20.11 8.66 -8.16
C ALA A 119 20.42 7.15 -8.22
N ALA A 120 21.26 6.63 -7.31
CA ALA A 120 21.59 5.22 -7.30
C ALA A 120 20.37 4.38 -6.85
N LEU A 121 19.58 4.87 -5.89
CA LEU A 121 18.32 4.23 -5.50
C LEU A 121 17.29 4.27 -6.63
N ALA A 122 17.17 5.40 -7.33
CA ALA A 122 16.29 5.48 -8.51
C ALA A 122 16.68 4.46 -9.58
N ALA A 123 17.98 4.28 -9.84
CA ALA A 123 18.48 3.26 -10.76
C ALA A 123 18.13 1.82 -10.31
N GLN A 124 18.08 1.55 -8.99
CA GLN A 124 17.63 0.23 -8.49
C GLN A 124 16.13 0.01 -8.78
N ALA A 125 15.28 1.03 -8.61
CA ALA A 125 13.88 0.91 -8.95
C ALA A 125 13.67 0.62 -10.46
N VAL A 126 14.42 1.30 -11.33
CA VAL A 126 14.43 1.01 -12.78
C VAL A 126 14.88 -0.43 -13.05
N ARG A 127 15.95 -0.89 -12.40
CA ARG A 127 16.46 -2.25 -12.55
C ARG A 127 15.42 -3.30 -12.15
N ILE A 128 14.67 -3.08 -11.07
CA ILE A 128 13.59 -3.98 -10.67
C ILE A 128 12.47 -3.95 -11.71
N TRP A 129 12.07 -2.77 -12.18
CA TRP A 129 11.07 -2.64 -13.23
C TRP A 129 11.47 -3.40 -14.50
N GLU A 130 12.72 -3.26 -14.96
CA GLU A 130 13.24 -3.98 -16.14
C GLU A 130 13.21 -5.49 -15.96
N HIS A 131 13.58 -5.98 -14.78
CA HIS A 131 13.52 -7.41 -14.45
C HIS A 131 12.08 -7.92 -14.48
N VAL A 132 11.16 -7.25 -13.82
CA VAL A 132 9.73 -7.64 -13.78
C VAL A 132 9.10 -7.57 -15.17
N HIS A 133 9.38 -6.51 -15.95
CA HIS A 133 8.86 -6.38 -17.31
C HIS A 133 9.38 -7.51 -18.22
N THR A 134 10.67 -7.87 -18.11
CA THR A 134 11.29 -8.87 -18.97
C THR A 134 10.84 -10.29 -18.62
N HIS A 135 10.67 -10.61 -17.33
CA HIS A 135 10.43 -11.98 -16.88
C HIS A 135 8.99 -12.24 -16.42
N GLY A 136 8.27 -11.20 -16.01
CA GLY A 136 6.89 -11.30 -15.51
C GLY A 136 5.84 -11.10 -16.60
N TRP A 137 6.10 -10.22 -17.58
CA TRP A 137 5.15 -10.01 -18.69
C TRP A 137 5.11 -11.22 -19.63
N ASN A 138 3.93 -11.70 -19.95
CA ASN A 138 3.71 -12.73 -20.99
C ASN A 138 2.26 -12.66 -21.52
N ASP A 139 1.97 -13.41 -22.59
CA ASP A 139 0.69 -13.35 -23.29
C ASP A 139 -0.40 -14.31 -22.73
N HIS A 140 -0.11 -15.06 -21.66
CA HIS A 140 -1.15 -15.82 -20.96
C HIS A 140 -2.25 -14.85 -20.49
N GLU A 141 -3.49 -15.29 -20.53
CA GLU A 141 -4.70 -14.52 -20.18
C GLU A 141 -4.80 -13.18 -20.93
N GLY A 142 -4.19 -13.10 -22.13
CA GLY A 142 -4.22 -11.91 -22.98
C GLY A 142 -3.21 -10.83 -22.59
N GLY A 143 -2.28 -11.06 -21.66
CA GLY A 143 -1.24 -10.11 -21.24
C GLY A 143 -1.03 -10.04 -19.75
N GLY A 144 -0.40 -8.94 -19.30
CA GLY A 144 -0.17 -8.65 -17.89
C GLY A 144 1.05 -9.32 -17.26
N ILE A 145 1.37 -8.87 -16.05
CA ILE A 145 2.46 -9.41 -15.23
C ILE A 145 1.97 -10.65 -14.48
N ALA A 146 2.74 -11.73 -14.52
CA ALA A 146 2.50 -12.92 -13.71
C ALA A 146 2.66 -12.60 -12.21
N TRP A 147 2.01 -13.37 -11.35
CA TRP A 147 2.20 -13.23 -9.91
C TRP A 147 3.62 -13.63 -9.49
N ARG A 148 4.09 -14.80 -9.96
CA ARG A 148 5.42 -15.31 -9.62
C ARG A 148 6.01 -16.18 -10.72
N VAL A 149 7.31 -16.43 -10.63
CA VAL A 149 8.09 -17.19 -11.63
C VAL A 149 7.51 -18.58 -11.87
N GLN A 150 7.05 -19.29 -10.83
CA GLN A 150 6.54 -20.67 -10.93
C GLN A 150 5.10 -20.75 -11.45
N GLN A 151 4.40 -19.61 -11.58
CA GLN A 151 3.01 -19.55 -12.05
C GLN A 151 2.85 -18.48 -13.15
N PRO A 152 3.51 -18.64 -14.31
CA PRO A 152 3.51 -17.61 -15.35
C PRO A 152 2.13 -17.33 -15.96
N ALA A 153 1.21 -18.29 -15.87
CA ALA A 153 -0.16 -18.14 -16.39
C ALA A 153 -1.15 -17.55 -15.38
N TYR A 154 -0.81 -17.48 -14.08
CA TYR A 154 -1.64 -16.81 -13.09
C TYR A 154 -1.30 -15.31 -13.07
N LYS A 155 -2.33 -14.48 -13.25
CA LYS A 155 -2.24 -13.02 -13.28
C LYS A 155 -3.12 -12.43 -12.20
N ASN A 156 -2.62 -11.43 -11.48
CA ASN A 156 -3.37 -10.83 -10.38
C ASN A 156 -3.18 -9.31 -10.29
N THR A 157 -4.11 -8.66 -9.59
CA THR A 157 -4.07 -7.22 -9.34
C THR A 157 -2.82 -6.81 -8.55
N PRO A 158 -2.36 -7.57 -7.52
CA PRO A 158 -1.16 -7.22 -6.75
C PRO A 158 0.14 -7.14 -7.54
N ALA A 159 0.27 -7.85 -8.67
CA ALA A 159 1.42 -7.69 -9.56
C ALA A 159 1.20 -6.59 -10.61
N ASN A 160 -0.01 -6.44 -11.12
CA ASN A 160 -0.29 -5.55 -12.23
C ASN A 160 -0.51 -4.09 -11.80
N GLY A 161 -1.23 -3.85 -10.70
CA GLY A 161 -1.46 -2.50 -10.16
C GLY A 161 -0.16 -1.77 -9.81
N PRO A 162 0.72 -2.34 -8.97
CA PRO A 162 2.02 -1.74 -8.66
C PRO A 162 2.91 -1.54 -9.88
N PHE A 163 2.82 -2.43 -10.89
CA PHE A 163 3.58 -2.26 -12.13
C PHE A 163 3.11 -1.03 -12.91
N VAL A 164 1.81 -0.77 -12.99
CA VAL A 164 1.26 0.47 -13.60
C VAL A 164 1.76 1.70 -12.83
N ILE A 165 1.60 1.69 -11.49
CA ILE A 165 2.02 2.81 -10.63
C ILE A 165 3.51 3.11 -10.80
N LEU A 166 4.36 2.09 -10.70
CA LEU A 166 5.81 2.25 -10.84
C LEU A 166 6.17 2.76 -12.24
N SER A 167 5.54 2.22 -13.28
CA SER A 167 5.79 2.64 -14.66
C SER A 167 5.42 4.11 -14.90
N ALA A 168 4.26 4.55 -14.42
CA ALA A 168 3.84 5.95 -14.55
C ALA A 168 4.79 6.90 -13.80
N ARG A 169 5.20 6.59 -12.58
CA ARG A 169 6.18 7.37 -11.80
C ARG A 169 7.56 7.42 -12.46
N LEU A 170 8.02 6.31 -13.05
CA LEU A 170 9.28 6.29 -13.80
C LEU A 170 9.19 7.12 -15.06
N HIS A 171 8.04 7.15 -15.75
CA HIS A 171 7.80 8.04 -16.87
C HIS A 171 7.86 9.52 -16.45
N GLU A 172 7.17 9.90 -15.40
CA GLU A 172 7.19 11.26 -14.85
C GLU A 172 8.63 11.71 -14.53
N ARG A 173 9.39 10.84 -13.89
CA ARG A 173 10.77 11.12 -13.47
C ARG A 173 11.75 11.23 -14.63
N THR A 174 11.63 10.39 -15.67
CA THR A 174 12.66 10.23 -16.73
C THR A 174 12.26 10.80 -18.07
N GLY A 175 10.96 10.98 -18.32
CA GLY A 175 10.41 11.31 -19.64
C GLY A 175 10.49 10.18 -20.67
N GLU A 176 10.94 8.96 -20.29
CA GLU A 176 11.08 7.86 -21.24
C GLU A 176 9.70 7.26 -21.60
N PRO A 177 9.31 7.25 -22.90
CA PRO A 177 7.99 6.78 -23.34
C PRO A 177 7.72 5.29 -23.05
N ARG A 178 8.79 4.47 -22.96
CA ARG A 178 8.65 3.02 -22.70
C ARG A 178 7.87 2.70 -21.43
N PHE A 179 8.05 3.53 -20.39
CA PHE A 179 7.38 3.36 -19.12
C PHE A 179 5.87 3.63 -19.23
N LEU A 180 5.49 4.76 -19.84
CA LEU A 180 4.07 5.07 -20.04
C LEU A 180 3.38 4.06 -20.95
N THR A 181 4.06 3.60 -22.02
CA THR A 181 3.55 2.54 -22.89
C THR A 181 3.26 1.25 -22.11
N ALA A 182 4.18 0.86 -21.23
CA ALA A 182 3.98 -0.32 -20.39
C ALA A 182 2.85 -0.14 -19.37
N ALA A 183 2.75 1.04 -18.73
CA ALA A 183 1.67 1.38 -17.81
C ALA A 183 0.30 1.29 -18.50
N THR A 184 0.13 1.96 -19.65
CA THR A 184 -1.13 1.98 -20.40
C THR A 184 -1.54 0.56 -20.84
N ARG A 185 -0.61 -0.20 -21.41
CA ARG A 185 -0.88 -1.58 -21.84
C ARG A 185 -1.30 -2.49 -20.69
N THR A 186 -0.68 -2.33 -19.52
CA THR A 186 -1.03 -3.13 -18.34
C THR A 186 -2.37 -2.70 -17.77
N MET A 187 -2.66 -1.39 -17.76
CA MET A 187 -3.95 -0.85 -17.31
C MET A 187 -5.09 -1.34 -18.20
N GLU A 188 -4.94 -1.32 -19.53
CA GLU A 188 -5.92 -1.86 -20.47
C GLU A 188 -6.21 -3.34 -20.21
N TRP A 189 -5.17 -4.13 -19.91
CA TRP A 189 -5.34 -5.53 -19.54
C TRP A 189 -6.12 -5.67 -18.23
N LEU A 190 -5.76 -4.92 -17.18
CA LEU A 190 -6.44 -4.92 -15.88
C LEU A 190 -7.93 -4.60 -16.04
N GLU A 191 -8.25 -3.51 -16.72
CA GLU A 191 -9.63 -3.06 -16.96
C GLU A 191 -10.47 -4.08 -17.70
N LYS A 192 -9.88 -4.73 -18.71
CA LYS A 192 -10.58 -5.73 -19.51
C LYS A 192 -10.80 -7.04 -18.74
N THR A 193 -9.91 -7.40 -17.83
CA THR A 193 -9.85 -8.75 -17.26
C THR A 193 -10.36 -8.81 -15.81
N LEU A 194 -9.98 -7.83 -14.97
CA LEU A 194 -10.21 -7.90 -13.52
C LEU A 194 -11.12 -6.80 -12.97
N VAL A 195 -11.44 -5.76 -13.76
CA VAL A 195 -12.34 -4.69 -13.30
C VAL A 195 -13.78 -4.99 -13.74
N ARG A 196 -14.67 -5.10 -12.76
CA ARG A 196 -16.08 -5.30 -12.98
C ARG A 196 -16.77 -4.03 -13.53
N THR A 197 -17.97 -4.19 -14.07
CA THR A 197 -18.75 -3.06 -14.62
C THR A 197 -19.17 -2.03 -13.58
N ASP A 198 -19.28 -2.42 -12.30
CA ASP A 198 -19.52 -1.51 -11.17
C ASP A 198 -18.24 -0.82 -10.65
N GLY A 199 -17.08 -1.21 -11.15
CA GLY A 199 -15.78 -0.69 -10.78
C GLY A 199 -15.04 -1.49 -9.71
N PHE A 200 -15.63 -2.54 -9.13
CA PHE A 200 -14.93 -3.42 -8.19
C PHE A 200 -13.83 -4.20 -8.91
N VAL A 201 -12.69 -4.39 -8.26
CA VAL A 201 -11.50 -5.03 -8.84
C VAL A 201 -11.30 -6.41 -8.21
N GLU A 202 -11.32 -7.43 -9.05
CA GLU A 202 -11.09 -8.83 -8.66
C GLU A 202 -9.60 -9.11 -8.38
N ASP A 203 -9.33 -10.16 -7.62
CA ASP A 203 -7.96 -10.49 -7.19
C ASP A 203 -7.09 -10.97 -8.36
N GLY A 204 -7.56 -11.97 -9.10
CA GLY A 204 -6.77 -12.56 -10.16
C GLY A 204 -7.56 -13.47 -11.09
N VAL A 205 -6.85 -14.05 -12.06
CA VAL A 205 -7.39 -14.95 -13.07
C VAL A 205 -6.46 -16.14 -13.28
N ASN A 206 -7.06 -17.34 -13.46
CA ASN A 206 -6.35 -18.58 -13.81
C ASN A 206 -5.42 -19.14 -12.71
N ARG A 207 -5.79 -18.97 -11.45
CA ARG A 207 -5.01 -19.49 -10.31
C ARG A 207 -4.83 -21.00 -10.35
N LEU A 208 -5.87 -21.73 -10.75
CA LEU A 208 -5.90 -23.19 -10.81
C LEU A 208 -5.71 -23.76 -12.22
N GLY A 209 -5.39 -22.92 -13.21
CA GLY A 209 -5.25 -23.35 -14.60
C GLY A 209 -6.58 -23.55 -15.33
N ASP A 210 -7.65 -22.96 -14.83
CA ASP A 210 -9.03 -23.11 -15.30
C ASP A 210 -9.59 -21.83 -15.96
N HIS A 211 -8.76 -20.79 -16.11
CA HIS A 211 -9.12 -19.47 -16.65
C HIS A 211 -10.20 -18.73 -15.83
N ALA A 212 -10.53 -19.22 -14.63
CA ALA A 212 -11.53 -18.59 -13.77
C ALA A 212 -10.98 -17.35 -13.06
N ILE A 213 -11.89 -16.39 -12.82
CA ILE A 213 -11.62 -15.21 -11.97
C ILE A 213 -11.75 -15.62 -10.50
N ASP A 214 -10.83 -15.15 -9.66
CA ASP A 214 -10.82 -15.37 -8.19
C ASP A 214 -11.87 -14.49 -7.48
N SER A 215 -13.14 -14.60 -7.86
CA SER A 215 -14.23 -13.73 -7.35
C SER A 215 -14.55 -13.90 -5.86
N GLN A 216 -14.08 -14.98 -5.22
CA GLN A 216 -14.21 -15.23 -3.79
C GLN A 216 -13.19 -14.43 -2.94
N TRP A 217 -12.12 -13.92 -3.55
CA TRP A 217 -11.06 -13.17 -2.89
C TRP A 217 -11.26 -11.68 -3.07
N ARG A 218 -11.99 -11.11 -2.13
CA ARG A 218 -12.49 -9.73 -2.20
C ARG A 218 -11.74 -8.88 -1.19
N PHE A 219 -10.69 -8.21 -1.64
CA PHE A 219 -9.74 -7.52 -0.79
C PHE A 219 -9.65 -6.02 -1.09
N THR A 220 -9.41 -5.24 -0.03
CA THR A 220 -9.28 -3.78 -0.12
C THR A 220 -8.04 -3.35 -0.91
N TYR A 221 -6.93 -4.08 -0.81
CA TYR A 221 -5.69 -3.69 -1.49
C TYR A 221 -5.80 -3.70 -3.02
N ASN A 222 -6.59 -4.61 -3.60
CA ASN A 222 -6.83 -4.64 -5.04
C ASN A 222 -7.50 -3.35 -5.51
N GLN A 223 -8.46 -2.86 -4.75
CA GLN A 223 -9.16 -1.61 -5.01
C GLN A 223 -8.19 -0.43 -4.89
N GLY A 224 -7.40 -0.40 -3.81
CA GLY A 224 -6.38 0.62 -3.59
C GLY A 224 -5.36 0.67 -4.73
N LEU A 225 -4.87 -0.46 -5.19
CA LEU A 225 -3.90 -0.55 -6.28
C LEU A 225 -4.43 -0.01 -7.61
N TYR A 226 -5.67 -0.35 -7.95
CA TYR A 226 -6.30 0.19 -9.15
C TYR A 226 -6.54 1.70 -9.02
N ILE A 227 -6.99 2.17 -7.85
CA ILE A 227 -7.13 3.61 -7.57
C ILE A 227 -5.78 4.32 -7.77
N GLY A 228 -4.70 3.78 -7.20
CA GLY A 228 -3.36 4.35 -7.35
C GLY A 228 -2.89 4.36 -8.82
N ALA A 229 -3.13 3.28 -9.56
CA ALA A 229 -2.82 3.21 -10.97
C ALA A 229 -3.57 4.28 -11.79
N CYS A 230 -4.86 4.47 -11.50
CA CYS A 230 -5.66 5.52 -12.14
C CYS A 230 -5.11 6.93 -11.81
N VAL A 231 -4.79 7.21 -10.54
CA VAL A 231 -4.27 8.52 -10.13
C VAL A 231 -2.94 8.83 -10.83
N GLU A 232 -2.02 7.87 -10.90
CA GLU A 232 -0.73 8.08 -11.57
C GLU A 232 -0.89 8.28 -13.09
N LEU A 233 -1.81 7.57 -13.74
CA LEU A 233 -2.10 7.78 -15.16
C LEU A 233 -2.80 9.13 -15.43
N ALA A 234 -3.63 9.60 -14.51
CA ALA A 234 -4.22 10.95 -14.59
C ALA A 234 -3.13 12.02 -14.49
N GLN A 235 -2.15 11.87 -13.60
CA GLN A 235 -1.00 12.77 -13.52
C GLN A 235 -0.13 12.74 -14.81
N ALA A 236 -0.09 11.59 -15.48
CA ALA A 236 0.57 11.44 -16.78
C ALA A 236 -0.26 12.00 -17.98
N GLY A 237 -1.43 12.60 -17.72
CA GLY A 237 -2.24 13.32 -18.71
C GLY A 237 -3.55 12.64 -19.13
N ASP A 238 -3.96 11.54 -18.54
CA ASP A 238 -5.27 10.91 -18.79
C ASP A 238 -6.27 11.20 -17.68
N ASP A 239 -6.84 12.40 -17.66
CA ASP A 239 -7.80 12.86 -16.64
C ASP A 239 -9.06 11.96 -16.52
N THR A 240 -9.34 11.11 -17.52
CA THR A 240 -10.49 10.19 -17.49
C THR A 240 -10.34 9.10 -16.40
N GLN A 241 -9.13 8.86 -15.95
CA GLN A 241 -8.82 7.84 -14.95
C GLN A 241 -9.35 8.21 -13.55
N LEU A 242 -9.44 9.50 -13.19
CA LEU A 242 -9.94 9.90 -11.87
C LEU A 242 -11.39 9.45 -11.64
N ALA A 243 -12.25 9.53 -12.66
CA ALA A 243 -13.62 9.04 -12.56
C ALA A 243 -13.70 7.51 -12.36
N LYS A 244 -12.75 6.76 -12.91
CA LYS A 244 -12.66 5.31 -12.70
C LYS A 244 -12.19 5.00 -11.26
N ALA A 245 -11.19 5.73 -10.77
CA ALA A 245 -10.70 5.61 -9.39
C ALA A 245 -11.82 5.90 -8.37
N SER A 246 -12.58 6.98 -8.57
CA SER A 246 -13.72 7.33 -7.73
C SER A 246 -14.77 6.21 -7.70
N ARG A 247 -15.16 5.69 -8.87
CA ARG A 247 -16.09 4.57 -8.95
C ARG A 247 -15.60 3.33 -8.20
N THR A 248 -14.33 2.99 -8.31
CA THR A 248 -13.74 1.85 -7.57
C THR A 248 -13.73 2.11 -6.07
N ALA A 249 -13.41 3.32 -5.61
CA ALA A 249 -13.45 3.66 -4.20
C ALA A 249 -14.85 3.48 -3.61
N HIS A 250 -15.90 3.96 -4.31
CA HIS A 250 -17.29 3.77 -3.88
C HIS A 250 -17.73 2.30 -3.91
N ALA A 251 -17.35 1.53 -4.94
CA ALA A 251 -17.63 0.10 -5.02
C ALA A 251 -16.97 -0.67 -3.86
N ALA A 252 -15.71 -0.33 -3.53
CA ALA A 252 -14.99 -0.92 -2.41
C ALA A 252 -15.69 -0.67 -1.08
N ILE A 253 -16.09 0.57 -0.81
CA ILE A 253 -16.81 0.93 0.41
C ILE A 253 -18.15 0.21 0.49
N ALA A 254 -18.91 0.18 -0.60
CA ALA A 254 -20.22 -0.48 -0.64
C ALA A 254 -20.14 -1.99 -0.39
N GLU A 255 -19.07 -2.65 -0.88
CA GLU A 255 -18.94 -4.10 -0.78
C GLU A 255 -18.19 -4.60 0.45
N LEU A 256 -17.18 -3.84 0.94
CA LEU A 256 -16.23 -4.31 1.96
C LEU A 256 -16.36 -3.60 3.30
N ALA A 257 -17.10 -2.48 3.37
CA ALA A 257 -17.26 -1.75 4.61
C ALA A 257 -18.59 -2.09 5.33
N THR A 258 -18.54 -2.02 6.67
CA THR A 258 -19.71 -2.10 7.54
C THR A 258 -19.54 -1.10 8.66
N ASP A 259 -20.59 -0.34 8.96
CA ASP A 259 -20.57 0.71 10.00
C ASP A 259 -19.43 1.74 9.79
N GLY A 260 -19.16 2.12 8.52
CA GLY A 260 -18.18 3.14 8.17
C GLY A 260 -16.72 2.71 8.24
N VAL A 261 -16.43 1.41 8.42
CA VAL A 261 -15.07 0.85 8.38
C VAL A 261 -15.00 -0.42 7.54
N PHE A 262 -13.83 -0.71 6.98
CA PHE A 262 -13.61 -2.02 6.35
C PHE A 262 -13.63 -3.13 7.39
N THR A 263 -14.28 -4.23 7.06
CA THR A 263 -14.33 -5.43 7.90
C THR A 263 -12.98 -6.15 7.94
N GLY A 264 -12.83 -7.16 8.81
CA GLY A 264 -11.66 -8.03 8.84
C GLY A 264 -11.51 -8.82 7.54
N GLU A 265 -10.29 -8.91 7.02
CA GLU A 265 -9.98 -9.58 5.74
C GLU A 265 -9.30 -10.94 5.92
N GLY A 266 -8.97 -11.36 7.14
CA GLY A 266 -8.35 -12.66 7.39
C GLY A 266 -7.71 -12.81 8.77
N GLY A 267 -7.61 -11.74 9.53
CA GLY A 267 -7.15 -11.77 10.93
C GLY A 267 -5.65 -11.82 11.13
N GLY A 268 -4.87 -11.45 10.13
CA GLY A 268 -3.41 -11.38 10.24
C GLY A 268 -2.71 -11.85 8.97
N GLY A 269 -1.40 -12.06 9.05
CA GLY A 269 -0.62 -12.40 7.88
C GLY A 269 -0.63 -11.30 6.82
N ASP A 270 -0.67 -11.67 5.57
CA ASP A 270 -0.67 -10.72 4.45
C ASP A 270 -1.90 -9.81 4.44
N GLU A 271 -3.07 -10.35 4.79
CA GLU A 271 -4.34 -9.64 4.80
C GLU A 271 -4.35 -8.45 5.76
N GLY A 272 -3.53 -8.51 6.82
CA GLY A 272 -3.37 -7.41 7.77
C GLY A 272 -2.92 -6.10 7.13
N LEU A 273 -2.18 -6.16 6.00
CA LEU A 273 -1.64 -4.99 5.32
C LEU A 273 -2.60 -4.39 4.26
N PHE A 274 -3.62 -5.12 3.86
CA PHE A 274 -4.45 -4.76 2.70
C PHE A 274 -5.18 -3.42 2.87
N LYS A 275 -5.76 -3.15 4.04
CA LYS A 275 -6.42 -1.88 4.33
C LYS A 275 -5.47 -0.69 4.19
N GLY A 276 -4.24 -0.84 4.69
CA GLY A 276 -3.23 0.22 4.59
C GLY A 276 -2.94 0.60 3.14
N VAL A 277 -2.84 -0.38 2.24
CA VAL A 277 -2.66 -0.14 0.81
C VAL A 277 -3.85 0.64 0.22
N PHE A 278 -5.09 0.26 0.56
CA PHE A 278 -6.26 1.03 0.15
C PHE A 278 -6.17 2.48 0.65
N TYR A 279 -5.93 2.68 1.94
CA TYR A 279 -5.86 4.02 2.53
C TYR A 279 -4.81 4.89 1.86
N ARG A 280 -3.64 4.35 1.57
CA ARG A 280 -2.57 5.08 0.86
C ARG A 280 -3.03 5.66 -0.46
N TYR A 281 -3.61 4.82 -1.31
CA TYR A 281 -4.00 5.25 -2.65
C TYR A 281 -5.33 6.00 -2.70
N ALA A 282 -6.27 5.68 -1.82
CA ALA A 282 -7.48 6.48 -1.62
C ALA A 282 -7.16 7.90 -1.14
N GLY A 283 -6.17 8.06 -0.25
CA GLY A 283 -5.66 9.36 0.15
C GLY A 283 -5.06 10.16 -1.02
N GLN A 284 -4.37 9.50 -1.95
CA GLN A 284 -3.89 10.15 -3.16
C GLN A 284 -5.04 10.60 -4.08
N LEU A 285 -6.09 9.78 -4.23
CA LEU A 285 -7.28 10.16 -4.98
C LEU A 285 -7.98 11.37 -4.38
N VAL A 286 -8.16 11.43 -3.05
CA VAL A 286 -8.73 12.60 -2.37
C VAL A 286 -7.94 13.87 -2.70
N ARG A 287 -6.61 13.78 -2.72
CA ARG A 287 -5.74 14.92 -3.03
C ARG A 287 -5.79 15.34 -4.50
N ALA A 288 -5.97 14.39 -5.41
CA ALA A 288 -6.04 14.64 -6.85
C ALA A 288 -7.43 15.11 -7.31
N GLY A 289 -8.50 14.56 -6.74
CA GLY A 289 -9.86 14.76 -7.22
C GLY A 289 -10.82 15.47 -6.23
N GLY A 290 -10.39 15.74 -4.98
CA GLY A 290 -11.20 16.45 -4.00
C GLY A 290 -12.36 15.64 -3.38
N GLU A 291 -12.43 14.35 -3.54
CA GLU A 291 -13.45 13.37 -3.12
C GLU A 291 -13.89 13.53 -1.63
N PRO A 292 -14.89 14.37 -1.29
CA PRO A 292 -15.20 14.69 0.10
C PRO A 292 -15.77 13.50 0.89
N GLU A 293 -16.60 12.67 0.27
CA GLU A 293 -17.17 11.48 0.91
C GLU A 293 -16.11 10.43 1.21
N LEU A 294 -15.18 10.23 0.29
CA LEU A 294 -14.03 9.33 0.51
C LEU A 294 -13.13 9.88 1.61
N ARG A 295 -12.86 11.19 1.62
CA ARG A 295 -12.10 11.82 2.69
C ARG A 295 -12.74 11.61 4.06
N GLU A 296 -14.06 11.79 4.17
CA GLU A 296 -14.80 11.56 5.40
C GLU A 296 -14.70 10.09 5.84
N PHE A 297 -14.86 9.14 4.92
CA PHE A 297 -14.71 7.72 5.20
C PHE A 297 -13.32 7.37 5.77
N LEU A 298 -12.24 7.90 5.17
CA LEU A 298 -10.88 7.65 5.63
C LEU A 298 -10.65 8.21 7.05
N LEU A 299 -11.07 9.43 7.32
CA LEU A 299 -10.94 10.08 8.62
C LEU A 299 -11.79 9.38 9.70
N ALA A 300 -13.04 9.05 9.39
CA ALA A 300 -13.96 8.38 10.30
C ALA A 300 -13.48 6.97 10.65
N GLY A 301 -13.09 6.18 9.65
CA GLY A 301 -12.59 4.83 9.84
C GLY A 301 -11.31 4.79 10.69
N THR A 302 -10.39 5.71 10.44
CA THR A 302 -9.16 5.81 11.24
C THR A 302 -9.47 6.32 12.67
N SER A 303 -10.42 7.24 12.85
CA SER A 303 -10.86 7.65 14.19
C SER A 303 -11.44 6.47 14.97
N ARG A 304 -12.22 5.62 14.31
CA ARG A 304 -12.77 4.41 14.91
C ARG A 304 -11.69 3.44 15.39
N LEU A 305 -10.61 3.26 14.59
CA LEU A 305 -9.43 2.50 15.00
C LEU A 305 -8.82 3.05 16.31
N TRP A 306 -8.69 4.38 16.42
CA TRP A 306 -8.15 5.03 17.61
C TRP A 306 -9.06 4.87 18.83
N GLU A 307 -10.36 4.99 18.66
CA GLU A 307 -11.34 4.79 19.75
C GLU A 307 -11.33 3.36 20.31
N SER A 308 -11.17 2.35 19.44
CA SER A 308 -11.24 0.96 19.81
C SER A 308 -9.90 0.35 20.23
N GLY A 309 -8.80 0.80 19.62
CA GLY A 309 -7.47 0.18 19.73
C GLY A 309 -6.50 0.88 20.68
N PHE A 310 -6.79 2.14 21.11
CA PHE A 310 -5.88 2.88 21.99
C PHE A 310 -6.02 2.45 23.43
N GLN A 311 -4.96 1.90 24.01
CA GLN A 311 -4.87 1.42 25.39
C GLN A 311 -3.46 1.64 25.93
N ASP A 312 -3.33 1.93 27.23
CA ASP A 312 -2.04 2.04 27.93
C ASP A 312 -0.99 2.92 27.20
N ASP A 313 -1.42 4.11 26.78
CA ASP A 313 -0.58 5.11 26.07
C ASP A 313 -0.01 4.62 24.72
N SER A 314 -0.64 3.61 24.09
CA SER A 314 -0.26 3.12 22.77
C SER A 314 -1.46 2.53 22.01
N LEU A 315 -1.25 2.20 20.74
CA LEU A 315 -2.25 1.52 19.95
C LEU A 315 -1.63 0.27 19.30
N LEU A 316 -2.24 -0.89 19.59
CA LEU A 316 -2.04 -2.12 18.83
C LEU A 316 -3.30 -2.36 18.00
N ALA A 317 -3.15 -2.38 16.67
CA ALA A 317 -4.28 -2.48 15.75
C ALA A 317 -4.84 -3.90 15.66
N ALA A 318 -6.17 -4.02 15.69
CA ALA A 318 -6.85 -5.23 15.26
C ALA A 318 -7.08 -5.22 13.74
N ASP A 319 -7.35 -6.37 13.14
CA ASP A 319 -7.80 -6.44 11.74
C ASP A 319 -9.20 -5.81 11.57
N ASP A 320 -10.12 -6.02 12.50
CA ASP A 320 -11.40 -5.29 12.57
C ASP A 320 -11.24 -4.04 13.44
N TRP A 321 -11.18 -2.87 12.83
CA TRP A 321 -10.95 -1.58 13.52
C TRP A 321 -12.08 -1.14 14.47
N ARG A 322 -13.19 -1.86 14.51
CA ARG A 322 -14.28 -1.64 15.48
C ARG A 322 -14.02 -2.27 16.85
N ARG A 323 -12.93 -3.03 16.98
CA ARG A 323 -12.62 -3.85 18.17
C ARG A 323 -11.18 -3.63 18.62
N PRO A 324 -10.89 -3.80 19.91
CA PRO A 324 -9.52 -3.85 20.40
C PRO A 324 -8.79 -5.09 19.85
N ALA A 325 -7.47 -5.00 19.73
CA ALA A 325 -6.63 -6.13 19.36
C ALA A 325 -6.78 -7.27 20.38
N GLN A 326 -6.85 -8.50 19.89
CA GLN A 326 -6.94 -9.71 20.70
C GLN A 326 -6.04 -10.80 20.14
N GLY A 327 -5.38 -11.53 21.04
CA GLY A 327 -4.51 -12.62 20.64
C GLY A 327 -3.24 -12.14 19.96
N LYS A 328 -2.83 -12.85 18.93
CA LYS A 328 -1.58 -12.64 18.21
C LYS A 328 -1.80 -11.73 17.01
N ILE A 329 -1.06 -10.66 16.94
CA ILE A 329 -1.17 -9.63 15.88
C ILE A 329 0.09 -9.63 15.03
N ALA A 330 -0.08 -9.60 13.70
CA ALA A 330 1.02 -9.45 12.75
C ALA A 330 1.43 -7.97 12.60
N TYR A 331 2.71 -7.68 12.35
CA TYR A 331 3.12 -6.29 12.13
C TYR A 331 2.56 -5.72 10.82
N SER A 332 2.14 -6.55 9.87
CA SER A 332 1.38 -6.14 8.69
C SER A 332 0.07 -5.43 9.05
N THR A 333 -0.65 -5.94 10.06
CA THR A 333 -1.87 -5.29 10.58
C THR A 333 -1.55 -3.92 11.20
N GLN A 334 -0.46 -3.84 11.95
CA GLN A 334 0.01 -2.57 12.52
C GLN A 334 0.41 -1.57 11.44
N LEU A 335 1.03 -2.02 10.35
CA LEU A 335 1.37 -1.17 9.20
C LEU A 335 0.14 -0.53 8.56
N SER A 336 -0.98 -1.25 8.46
CA SER A 336 -2.24 -0.67 7.97
C SER A 336 -2.70 0.51 8.82
N ALA A 337 -2.60 0.40 10.14
CA ALA A 337 -2.94 1.49 11.05
C ALA A 337 -2.00 2.70 10.90
N ILE A 338 -0.69 2.44 10.73
CA ILE A 338 0.30 3.50 10.49
C ILE A 338 -0.01 4.23 9.18
N MET A 339 -0.18 3.48 8.09
CA MET A 339 -0.49 4.05 6.76
C MET A 339 -1.75 4.91 6.79
N ALA A 340 -2.83 4.41 7.40
CA ALA A 340 -4.08 5.15 7.53
C ALA A 340 -3.92 6.43 8.35
N THR A 341 -3.18 6.38 9.45
CA THR A 341 -2.98 7.55 10.31
C THR A 341 -2.08 8.60 9.65
N GLU A 342 -1.03 8.19 8.93
CA GLU A 342 -0.20 9.11 8.12
C GLU A 342 -1.02 9.77 6.99
N VAL A 343 -1.91 9.02 6.34
CA VAL A 343 -2.86 9.59 5.36
C VAL A 343 -3.77 10.63 6.01
N CYS A 344 -4.34 10.33 7.18
CA CYS A 344 -5.18 11.30 7.91
C CYS A 344 -4.39 12.55 8.33
N ALA A 345 -3.13 12.39 8.76
CA ALA A 345 -2.27 13.52 9.08
C ALA A 345 -1.99 14.41 7.85
N ALA A 346 -1.78 13.81 6.68
CA ALA A 346 -1.63 14.57 5.44
C ALA A 346 -2.93 15.29 5.05
N LEU A 347 -4.06 14.58 5.05
CA LEU A 347 -5.36 15.14 4.67
C LEU A 347 -5.84 16.24 5.64
N SER A 348 -5.48 16.18 6.94
CA SER A 348 -5.88 17.19 7.92
C SER A 348 -5.25 18.57 7.69
N LYS A 349 -4.12 18.62 6.97
CA LYS A 349 -3.40 19.85 6.60
C LYS A 349 -3.97 20.53 5.38
N GLU A 350 -4.76 19.82 4.59
CA GLU A 350 -5.34 20.33 3.37
C GLU A 350 -6.69 21.04 3.63
N PRO A 351 -6.95 22.18 2.98
CA PRO A 351 -8.24 22.84 3.10
C PRO A 351 -9.36 21.92 2.59
N ILE A 352 -10.52 21.96 3.25
CA ILE A 352 -11.71 21.30 2.73
C ILE A 352 -12.13 22.10 1.50
N SER A 353 -11.99 21.51 0.32
CA SER A 353 -12.53 22.10 -0.91
C SER A 353 -14.06 22.20 -0.75
N SER A 354 -14.58 23.42 -0.78
CA SER A 354 -16.01 23.73 -0.67
C SER A 354 -16.75 23.41 -1.96
#